data_b687d89b95d0f18f70e80a227afea1f2
#
_entry.id   b687d89b95d0f18f70e80a227afea1f2
#
_cell.length_a   1.000
_cell.length_b   1.000
_cell.length_c   1.000
_cell.angle_alpha   90.00
_cell.angle_beta   90.00
_cell.angle_gamma   90.00
#
_symmetry.space_group_name_H-M   'P 1'
#
loop_
_entity.id
_entity.type
_entity.pdbx_description
1 polymer ?
#
loop_
_entity_poly.entity_id
_entity_poly.type
_entity_poly.pdbx_seq_one_letter_code
_entity_poly.pdbx_strand_id
1 'polypeptide(L)'
;MILVVGAGLAGLASAMRLQEAGVDWLLLDAADQPGGRVVTEITPEGYRLDRGFQVLLDSYPTARRLLNLEALQPRYFQSGAMMVGEDGWEKILNPLHHPSWLLASPLIRSFSLREKISLGLLTLLQCLRSDASLLGNEAGISALQEIHRFSIAGDVLEKFLRPFFAGVFLDNELGTDASVFRYDLKKFALGRALLPANGMGEIPRQLAALLPCSRQRYGSRVQ
;
A
#
# COMPACT_ATOMS: atom_id res chain seq x y z
N MET A 1 0.84 -11.14 31.46
CA MET A 1 1.06 -9.85 30.80
C MET A 1 2.00 -10.03 29.62
N ILE A 2 1.65 -9.49 28.44
CA ILE A 2 2.48 -9.49 27.21
C ILE A 2 3.07 -8.09 27.03
N LEU A 3 4.37 -8.00 26.77
CA LEU A 3 5.01 -6.74 26.42
C LEU A 3 5.07 -6.61 24.90
N VAL A 4 4.53 -5.51 24.37
CA VAL A 4 4.62 -5.12 22.97
C VAL A 4 5.69 -4.03 22.88
N VAL A 5 6.78 -4.31 22.18
CA VAL A 5 7.90 -3.36 22.02
C VAL A 5 7.81 -2.69 20.66
N GLY A 6 7.64 -1.38 20.67
CA GLY A 6 7.48 -0.53 19.50
C GLY A 6 6.01 -0.14 19.24
N ALA A 7 5.73 1.17 19.21
CA ALA A 7 4.42 1.74 18.90
C ALA A 7 4.29 2.18 17.42
N GLY A 8 4.96 1.46 16.52
CA GLY A 8 4.69 1.53 15.09
C GLY A 8 3.38 0.83 14.75
N LEU A 9 2.96 0.86 13.47
CA LEU A 9 1.68 0.26 13.03
C LEU A 9 1.53 -1.21 13.46
N ALA A 10 2.59 -2.02 13.38
CA ALA A 10 2.57 -3.42 13.76
C ALA A 10 2.32 -3.61 15.28
N GLY A 11 3.04 -2.85 16.12
CA GLY A 11 2.86 -2.92 17.57
C GLY A 11 1.49 -2.43 18.01
N LEU A 12 1.00 -1.32 17.46
CA LEU A 12 -0.34 -0.80 17.73
C LEU A 12 -1.42 -1.82 17.32
N ALA A 13 -1.32 -2.41 16.12
CA ALA A 13 -2.26 -3.44 15.68
C ALA A 13 -2.20 -4.70 16.57
N SER A 14 -1.00 -5.09 17.03
CA SER A 14 -0.82 -6.21 17.97
C SER A 14 -1.47 -5.91 19.32
N ALA A 15 -1.26 -4.72 19.87
CA ALA A 15 -1.88 -4.29 21.12
C ALA A 15 -3.43 -4.27 21.03
N MET A 16 -3.97 -3.81 19.89
CA MET A 16 -5.41 -3.87 19.64
C MET A 16 -5.94 -5.31 19.65
N ARG A 17 -5.23 -6.23 19.00
CA ARG A 17 -5.63 -7.65 18.98
C ARG A 17 -5.56 -8.30 20.37
N LEU A 18 -4.55 -7.96 21.17
CA LEU A 18 -4.44 -8.43 22.56
C LEU A 18 -5.57 -7.88 23.42
N GLN A 19 -5.93 -6.62 23.22
CA GLN A 19 -7.06 -6.00 23.91
C GLN A 19 -8.40 -6.65 23.53
N GLU A 20 -8.65 -6.88 22.23
CA GLU A 20 -9.84 -7.59 21.76
C GLU A 20 -9.94 -9.02 22.35
N ALA A 21 -8.79 -9.69 22.51
CA ALA A 21 -8.70 -11.03 23.09
C ALA A 21 -8.77 -11.05 24.62
N GLY A 22 -8.89 -9.92 25.30
CA GLY A 22 -8.90 -9.83 26.76
C GLY A 22 -7.59 -10.21 27.44
N VAL A 23 -6.49 -10.24 26.69
CA VAL A 23 -5.15 -10.58 27.20
C VAL A 23 -4.54 -9.35 27.85
N ASP A 24 -3.87 -9.52 28.99
CA ASP A 24 -3.15 -8.42 29.65
C ASP A 24 -1.86 -8.07 28.91
N TRP A 25 -1.68 -6.78 28.57
CA TRP A 25 -0.57 -6.29 27.75
C TRP A 25 -0.11 -4.89 28.17
N LEU A 26 1.12 -4.54 27.79
CA LEU A 26 1.71 -3.22 27.94
C LEU A 26 2.52 -2.89 26.67
N LEU A 27 2.28 -1.72 26.08
CA LEU A 27 3.00 -1.19 24.93
C LEU A 27 4.12 -0.25 25.38
N LEU A 28 5.34 -0.48 24.90
CA LEU A 28 6.52 0.31 25.19
C LEU A 28 7.11 0.87 23.88
N ASP A 29 7.47 2.14 23.85
CA ASP A 29 8.22 2.73 22.74
C ASP A 29 9.31 3.67 23.26
N ALA A 30 10.45 3.67 22.57
CA ALA A 30 11.57 4.56 22.87
C ALA A 30 11.30 6.01 22.47
N ALA A 31 10.42 6.24 21.48
CA ALA A 31 9.98 7.56 21.06
C ALA A 31 8.94 8.14 22.04
N ASP A 32 8.73 9.42 21.99
CA ASP A 32 7.78 10.17 22.80
C ASP A 32 6.34 10.11 22.24
N GLN A 33 6.16 9.57 21.03
CA GLN A 33 4.88 9.47 20.33
C GLN A 33 4.78 8.18 19.49
N PRO A 34 3.54 7.73 19.17
CA PRO A 34 3.35 6.58 18.31
C PRO A 34 3.68 6.90 16.86
N GLY A 35 4.03 5.85 16.08
CA GLY A 35 4.19 5.96 14.64
C GLY A 35 5.38 5.19 14.08
N GLY A 36 6.49 5.12 14.82
CA GLY A 36 7.71 4.50 14.32
C GLY A 36 8.19 5.17 13.03
N ARG A 37 8.13 4.45 11.91
CA ARG A 37 8.48 4.98 10.58
C ARG A 37 7.37 5.81 9.92
N VAL A 38 6.14 5.75 10.41
CA VAL A 38 4.99 6.50 9.87
C VAL A 38 4.74 7.72 10.75
N VAL A 39 5.43 8.79 10.45
CA VAL A 39 5.39 10.05 11.19
C VAL A 39 5.25 11.21 10.22
N THR A 40 4.42 12.19 10.57
CA THR A 40 4.32 13.47 9.87
C THR A 40 4.99 14.55 10.71
N GLU A 41 5.95 15.23 10.15
CA GLU A 41 6.56 16.44 10.71
C GLU A 41 5.88 17.69 10.16
N ILE A 42 5.74 18.69 11.01
CA ILE A 42 5.24 20.01 10.58
C ILE A 42 6.41 20.97 10.65
N THR A 43 6.74 21.58 9.51
CA THR A 43 7.79 22.60 9.47
C THR A 43 7.32 23.91 10.11
N PRO A 44 8.24 24.81 10.48
CA PRO A 44 7.86 26.14 11.00
C PRO A 44 6.94 26.93 10.05
N GLU A 45 7.07 26.70 8.74
CA GLU A 45 6.25 27.32 7.69
C GLU A 45 4.89 26.65 7.50
N GLY A 46 4.61 25.55 8.23
CA GLY A 46 3.34 24.82 8.20
C GLY A 46 3.25 23.71 7.15
N TYR A 47 4.35 23.36 6.48
CA TYR A 47 4.37 22.20 5.57
C TYR A 47 4.33 20.90 6.37
N ARG A 48 3.61 19.91 5.82
CA ARG A 48 3.56 18.54 6.37
C ARG A 48 4.49 17.65 5.57
N LEU A 49 5.45 17.05 6.24
CA LEU A 49 6.44 16.17 5.67
C LEU A 49 6.26 14.77 6.24
N ASP A 50 5.79 13.84 5.42
CA ASP A 50 5.63 12.45 5.81
C ASP A 50 6.95 11.69 5.69
N ARG A 51 7.34 11.00 6.77
CA ARG A 51 8.46 10.05 6.75
C ARG A 51 7.96 8.66 6.36
N GLY A 52 8.70 8.00 5.48
CA GLY A 52 8.40 6.63 5.05
C GLY A 52 7.21 6.56 4.09
N PHE A 53 6.18 5.80 4.43
CA PHE A 53 5.02 5.60 3.58
C PHE A 53 4.22 6.90 3.39
N GLN A 54 3.92 7.22 2.13
CA GLN A 54 3.20 8.42 1.73
C GLN A 54 1.85 8.12 1.06
N VAL A 55 1.39 6.88 1.10
CA VAL A 55 0.13 6.46 0.48
C VAL A 55 -0.50 5.32 1.28
N LEU A 56 -1.80 5.40 1.50
CA LEU A 56 -2.64 4.30 1.99
C LEU A 56 -3.59 3.87 0.89
N LEU A 57 -3.77 2.55 0.69
CA LEU A 57 -4.81 2.01 -0.17
C LEU A 57 -6.06 1.68 0.64
N ASP A 58 -7.22 2.19 0.20
CA ASP A 58 -8.51 1.92 0.85
C ASP A 58 -9.00 0.48 0.65
N SER A 59 -8.30 -0.32 -0.16
CA SER A 59 -8.62 -1.73 -0.43
C SER A 59 -7.99 -2.72 0.56
N TYR A 60 -7.10 -2.29 1.44
CA TYR A 60 -6.50 -3.18 2.44
C TYR A 60 -7.52 -3.57 3.52
N PRO A 61 -7.89 -4.87 3.66
CA PRO A 61 -8.93 -5.29 4.59
C PRO A 61 -8.62 -4.95 6.05
N THR A 62 -7.36 -5.13 6.45
CA THR A 62 -6.93 -4.84 7.82
C THR A 62 -6.98 -3.34 8.11
N ALA A 63 -6.58 -2.48 7.17
CA ALA A 63 -6.70 -1.04 7.32
C ALA A 63 -8.17 -0.62 7.49
N ARG A 64 -9.08 -1.14 6.65
CA ARG A 64 -10.53 -0.87 6.77
C ARG A 64 -11.12 -1.33 8.10
N ARG A 65 -10.62 -2.42 8.66
CA ARG A 65 -11.10 -2.94 9.94
C ARG A 65 -10.62 -2.12 11.13
N LEU A 66 -9.37 -1.65 11.08
CA LEU A 66 -8.72 -0.99 12.21
C LEU A 66 -8.88 0.53 12.19
N LEU A 67 -9.08 1.14 11.02
CA LEU A 67 -9.10 2.58 10.83
C LEU A 67 -10.51 3.09 10.52
N ASN A 68 -10.86 4.21 11.12
CA ASN A 68 -11.95 5.04 10.64
C ASN A 68 -11.40 5.98 9.56
N LEU A 69 -11.53 5.55 8.28
CA LEU A 69 -11.00 6.30 7.16
C LEU A 69 -11.65 7.68 6.99
N GLU A 70 -12.93 7.82 7.32
CA GLU A 70 -13.65 9.11 7.20
C GLU A 70 -13.08 10.12 8.19
N ALA A 71 -12.77 9.71 9.42
CA ALA A 71 -12.18 10.56 10.44
C ALA A 71 -10.78 11.07 10.05
N LEU A 72 -10.07 10.34 9.18
CA LEU A 72 -8.79 10.79 8.62
C LEU A 72 -8.94 11.87 7.53
N GLN A 73 -10.18 12.22 7.13
CA GLN A 73 -10.48 13.19 6.06
C GLN A 73 -9.69 12.90 4.77
N PRO A 74 -9.87 11.75 4.16
CA PRO A 74 -8.98 11.24 3.12
C PRO A 74 -8.95 12.13 1.88
N ARG A 75 -7.75 12.39 1.37
CA ARG A 75 -7.50 13.02 0.08
C ARG A 75 -7.11 11.93 -0.92
N TYR A 76 -7.99 11.63 -1.85
CA TYR A 76 -7.78 10.57 -2.84
C TYR A 76 -6.97 11.07 -4.02
N PHE A 77 -6.03 10.22 -4.45
CA PHE A 77 -5.35 10.41 -5.73
C PHE A 77 -6.21 9.90 -6.89
N GLN A 78 -5.98 10.43 -8.06
CA GLN A 78 -6.53 9.85 -9.28
C GLN A 78 -5.87 8.49 -9.52
N SER A 79 -6.68 7.43 -9.66
CA SER A 79 -6.17 6.07 -9.86
C SER A 79 -5.55 5.93 -11.24
N GLY A 80 -4.23 5.88 -11.32
CA GLY A 80 -3.47 5.80 -12.55
C GLY A 80 -2.02 6.21 -12.37
N ALA A 81 -1.33 6.40 -13.48
CA ALA A 81 0.05 6.85 -13.52
C ALA A 81 0.28 7.87 -14.64
N MET A 82 1.30 8.67 -14.48
CA MET A 82 1.88 9.49 -15.55
C MET A 82 3.22 8.87 -15.94
N MET A 83 3.36 8.51 -17.21
CA MET A 83 4.62 8.02 -17.75
C MET A 83 5.32 9.11 -18.55
N VAL A 84 6.64 9.15 -18.47
CA VAL A 84 7.46 10.02 -19.31
C VAL A 84 7.92 9.18 -20.48
N GLY A 85 7.46 9.50 -21.68
CA GLY A 85 7.89 8.90 -22.94
C GLY A 85 8.78 9.85 -23.74
N GLU A 86 9.27 9.39 -24.89
CA GLU A 86 10.08 10.21 -25.79
C GLU A 86 9.32 11.43 -26.33
N ASP A 87 8.01 11.27 -26.56
CA ASP A 87 7.12 12.32 -27.09
C ASP A 87 6.43 13.16 -25.99
N GLY A 88 6.83 13.01 -24.73
CA GLY A 88 6.28 13.74 -23.59
C GLY A 88 5.56 12.86 -22.56
N TRP A 89 4.59 13.46 -21.86
CA TRP A 89 3.85 12.77 -20.80
C TRP A 89 2.67 11.97 -21.34
N GLU A 90 2.59 10.72 -20.94
CA GLU A 90 1.45 9.85 -21.25
C GLU A 90 0.72 9.45 -19.97
N LYS A 91 -0.60 9.69 -19.96
CA LYS A 91 -1.45 9.38 -18.82
C LYS A 91 -2.06 8.01 -18.97
N ILE A 92 -1.95 7.18 -17.93
CA ILE A 92 -2.58 5.86 -17.85
C ILE A 92 -3.52 5.88 -16.66
N LEU A 93 -4.82 5.72 -16.90
CA LEU A 93 -5.81 5.62 -15.82
C LEU A 93 -6.24 4.16 -15.62
N ASN A 94 -6.57 3.85 -14.38
CA ASN A 94 -7.14 2.57 -14.02
C ASN A 94 -8.59 2.48 -14.58
N PRO A 95 -8.87 1.57 -15.53
CA PRO A 95 -10.18 1.50 -16.16
C PRO A 95 -11.29 1.03 -15.21
N LEU A 96 -10.97 0.36 -14.10
CA LEU A 96 -11.97 -0.03 -13.10
C LEU A 96 -12.54 1.17 -12.35
N HIS A 97 -11.76 2.25 -12.21
CA HIS A 97 -12.19 3.50 -11.58
C HIS A 97 -12.58 4.57 -12.60
N HIS A 98 -12.13 4.42 -13.83
CA HIS A 98 -12.40 5.33 -14.95
C HIS A 98 -12.86 4.54 -16.19
N PRO A 99 -14.11 4.00 -16.24
CA PRO A 99 -14.55 3.13 -17.33
C PRO A 99 -14.44 3.76 -18.72
N SER A 100 -14.63 5.07 -18.84
CA SER A 100 -14.42 5.80 -20.10
C SER A 100 -13.01 5.68 -20.65
N TRP A 101 -12.03 5.38 -19.79
CA TRP A 101 -10.64 5.17 -20.18
C TRP A 101 -10.42 3.89 -21.00
N LEU A 102 -11.31 2.90 -20.90
CA LEU A 102 -11.28 1.73 -21.81
C LEU A 102 -11.36 2.15 -23.27
N LEU A 103 -12.17 3.16 -23.58
CA LEU A 103 -12.31 3.71 -24.93
C LEU A 103 -11.09 4.55 -25.33
N ALA A 104 -10.42 5.18 -24.36
CA ALA A 104 -9.22 5.97 -24.58
C ALA A 104 -7.92 5.13 -24.54
N SER A 105 -7.97 3.88 -24.08
CA SER A 105 -6.78 3.01 -24.01
C SER A 105 -6.04 2.80 -25.34
N PRO A 106 -6.70 2.81 -26.53
CA PRO A 106 -5.99 2.81 -27.81
C PRO A 106 -5.06 4.02 -28.02
N LEU A 107 -5.33 5.14 -27.34
CA LEU A 107 -4.52 6.36 -27.45
C LEU A 107 -3.18 6.27 -26.68
N ILE A 108 -3.04 5.28 -25.79
CA ILE A 108 -1.76 4.98 -25.14
C ILE A 108 -0.84 4.39 -26.20
N ARG A 109 0.16 5.16 -26.65
CA ARG A 109 1.08 4.76 -27.72
C ARG A 109 2.22 3.89 -27.23
N SER A 110 2.63 4.07 -25.98
CA SER A 110 3.74 3.35 -25.37
C SER A 110 3.51 1.84 -25.24
N PHE A 111 2.26 1.35 -25.36
CA PHE A 111 1.95 -0.07 -25.20
C PHE A 111 1.25 -0.63 -26.43
N SER A 112 1.70 -1.77 -26.90
CA SER A 112 1.02 -2.53 -27.94
C SER A 112 -0.34 -3.05 -27.45
N LEU A 113 -1.26 -3.34 -28.38
CA LEU A 113 -2.57 -3.91 -28.02
C LEU A 113 -2.43 -5.26 -27.30
N ARG A 114 -1.46 -6.08 -27.71
CA ARG A 114 -1.16 -7.37 -27.06
C ARG A 114 -0.77 -7.18 -25.58
N GLU A 115 0.12 -6.23 -25.30
CA GLU A 115 0.57 -5.94 -23.93
C GLU A 115 -0.59 -5.41 -23.05
N LYS A 116 -1.45 -4.56 -23.62
CA LYS A 116 -2.66 -4.07 -22.89
C LYS A 116 -3.60 -5.20 -22.53
N ILE A 117 -3.84 -6.13 -23.47
CA ILE A 117 -4.68 -7.31 -23.23
C ILE A 117 -4.03 -8.21 -22.17
N SER A 118 -2.75 -8.49 -22.25
CA SER A 118 -2.01 -9.32 -21.30
C SER A 118 -2.04 -8.72 -19.88
N LEU A 119 -1.79 -7.41 -19.75
CA LEU A 119 -1.89 -6.71 -18.47
C LEU A 119 -3.32 -6.72 -17.91
N GLY A 120 -4.32 -6.49 -18.77
CA GLY A 120 -5.72 -6.56 -18.39
C GLY A 120 -6.12 -7.95 -17.89
N LEU A 121 -5.70 -9.01 -18.59
CA LEU A 121 -5.96 -10.41 -18.20
C LEU A 121 -5.28 -10.76 -16.89
N LEU A 122 -3.98 -10.44 -16.76
CA LEU A 122 -3.25 -10.62 -15.50
C LEU A 122 -4.00 -9.96 -14.34
N THR A 123 -4.37 -8.68 -14.48
CA THR A 123 -5.05 -7.91 -13.43
C THR A 123 -6.42 -8.51 -13.10
N LEU A 124 -7.23 -8.81 -14.13
CA LEU A 124 -8.58 -9.37 -13.96
C LEU A 124 -8.55 -10.69 -13.19
N LEU A 125 -7.65 -11.60 -13.55
CA LEU A 125 -7.52 -12.89 -12.88
C LEU A 125 -7.17 -12.73 -11.38
N GLN A 126 -6.33 -11.76 -11.03
CA GLN A 126 -6.04 -11.51 -9.62
C GLN A 126 -7.24 -10.87 -8.89
N CYS A 127 -7.98 -9.98 -9.54
CA CYS A 127 -9.19 -9.38 -8.97
C CYS A 127 -10.28 -10.40 -8.63
N LEU A 128 -10.40 -11.47 -9.41
CA LEU A 128 -11.39 -12.55 -9.21
C LEU A 128 -11.01 -13.53 -8.09
N ARG A 129 -9.76 -13.58 -7.66
CA ARG A 129 -9.29 -14.49 -6.60
C ARG A 129 -9.54 -13.90 -5.22
N SER A 130 -9.77 -14.73 -4.20
CA SER A 130 -9.84 -14.28 -2.81
C SER A 130 -8.46 -13.88 -2.28
N ASP A 131 -8.41 -12.97 -1.30
CA ASP A 131 -7.15 -12.56 -0.66
C ASP A 131 -6.44 -13.74 0.01
N ALA A 132 -7.22 -14.63 0.64
CA ALA A 132 -6.68 -15.86 1.22
C ALA A 132 -6.03 -16.79 0.18
N SER A 133 -6.65 -16.88 -1.02
CA SER A 133 -6.07 -17.68 -2.12
C SER A 133 -4.80 -17.05 -2.71
N LEU A 134 -4.66 -15.73 -2.64
CA LEU A 134 -3.47 -15.03 -3.14
C LEU A 134 -2.29 -15.16 -2.17
N LEU A 135 -2.54 -15.09 -0.86
CA LEU A 135 -1.50 -15.09 0.19
C LEU A 135 -1.33 -16.44 0.91
N GLY A 136 -2.23 -17.42 0.65
CA GLY A 136 -2.29 -18.67 1.43
C GLY A 136 -1.10 -19.61 1.23
N ASN A 137 -0.40 -19.52 0.10
CA ASN A 137 0.80 -20.29 -0.19
C ASN A 137 1.78 -19.43 -0.99
N GLU A 138 3.06 -19.59 -0.69
CA GLU A 138 4.11 -19.03 -1.54
C GLU A 138 3.94 -19.56 -2.97
N ALA A 139 4.14 -18.69 -3.95
CA ALA A 139 4.01 -19.09 -5.35
C ALA A 139 5.21 -19.90 -5.83
N GLY A 140 6.34 -19.84 -5.12
CA GLY A 140 7.60 -20.49 -5.49
C GLY A 140 8.24 -19.91 -6.75
N ILE A 141 7.75 -18.78 -7.22
CA ILE A 141 8.27 -18.03 -8.36
C ILE A 141 8.27 -16.54 -8.04
N SER A 142 9.12 -15.79 -8.71
CA SER A 142 9.20 -14.34 -8.54
C SER A 142 8.06 -13.58 -9.23
N ALA A 143 7.85 -12.34 -8.84
CA ALA A 143 6.95 -11.40 -9.51
C ALA A 143 7.30 -11.26 -11.00
N LEU A 144 8.59 -11.16 -11.34
CA LEU A 144 9.05 -11.09 -12.72
C LEU A 144 8.66 -12.35 -13.52
N GLN A 145 8.85 -13.54 -12.94
CA GLN A 145 8.46 -14.79 -13.58
C GLN A 145 6.95 -14.86 -13.80
N GLU A 146 6.16 -14.38 -12.82
CA GLU A 146 4.70 -14.33 -12.98
C GLU A 146 4.30 -13.38 -14.11
N ILE A 147 4.90 -12.19 -14.21
CA ILE A 147 4.66 -11.23 -15.28
C ILE A 147 4.96 -11.87 -16.65
N HIS A 148 6.09 -12.56 -16.77
CA HIS A 148 6.47 -13.26 -18.00
C HIS A 148 5.51 -14.40 -18.38
N ARG A 149 4.87 -15.08 -17.43
CA ARG A 149 3.83 -16.11 -17.70
C ARG A 149 2.64 -15.55 -18.48
N PHE A 150 2.36 -14.24 -18.34
CA PHE A 150 1.33 -13.55 -19.11
C PHE A 150 1.86 -12.96 -20.41
N SER A 151 3.05 -13.37 -20.85
CA SER A 151 3.71 -12.84 -22.05
C SER A 151 3.87 -11.31 -22.01
N ILE A 152 4.01 -10.74 -20.84
CA ILE A 152 4.32 -9.32 -20.63
C ILE A 152 5.84 -9.18 -20.60
N ALA A 153 6.35 -8.42 -21.55
CA ALA A 153 7.75 -8.03 -21.73
C ALA A 153 7.77 -6.66 -22.41
N GLY A 154 8.96 -6.13 -22.69
CA GLY A 154 9.08 -4.85 -23.41
C GLY A 154 8.55 -3.67 -22.60
N ASP A 155 7.84 -2.77 -23.26
CA ASP A 155 7.53 -1.44 -22.71
C ASP A 155 6.61 -1.46 -21.49
N VAL A 156 5.62 -2.35 -21.45
CA VAL A 156 4.76 -2.48 -20.25
C VAL A 156 5.56 -2.93 -19.04
N LEU A 157 6.49 -3.87 -19.22
CA LEU A 157 7.36 -4.31 -18.13
C LEU A 157 8.33 -3.20 -17.73
N GLU A 158 9.10 -2.67 -18.67
CA GLU A 158 10.24 -1.82 -18.35
C GLU A 158 9.86 -0.36 -18.04
N LYS A 159 8.79 0.17 -18.67
CA LYS A 159 8.36 1.56 -18.46
C LYS A 159 7.24 1.72 -17.42
N PHE A 160 6.52 0.63 -17.07
CA PHE A 160 5.39 0.72 -16.16
C PHE A 160 5.51 -0.24 -14.96
N LEU A 161 5.47 -1.57 -15.16
CA LEU A 161 5.41 -2.52 -14.05
C LEU A 161 6.68 -2.52 -13.20
N ARG A 162 7.85 -2.55 -13.83
CA ARG A 162 9.13 -2.58 -13.10
C ARG A 162 9.33 -1.31 -12.27
N PRO A 163 9.27 -0.08 -12.80
CA PRO A 163 9.44 1.11 -11.97
C PRO A 163 8.43 1.21 -10.84
N PHE A 164 7.19 0.81 -11.09
CA PHE A 164 6.13 0.86 -10.10
C PHE A 164 6.36 -0.15 -8.98
N PHE A 165 6.50 -1.43 -9.31
CA PHE A 165 6.64 -2.48 -8.30
C PHE A 165 8.03 -2.54 -7.66
N ALA A 166 9.09 -2.11 -8.36
CA ALA A 166 10.39 -1.91 -7.75
C ALA A 166 10.33 -0.89 -6.60
N GLY A 167 9.56 0.18 -6.77
CA GLY A 167 9.31 1.15 -5.70
C GLY A 167 8.48 0.56 -4.54
N VAL A 168 7.49 -0.28 -4.84
CA VAL A 168 6.65 -0.93 -3.82
C VAL A 168 7.42 -1.97 -3.02
N PHE A 169 8.21 -2.81 -3.69
CA PHE A 169 8.94 -3.91 -3.07
C PHE A 169 10.35 -3.55 -2.61
N LEU A 170 10.86 -2.38 -3.00
CA LEU A 170 12.26 -1.97 -2.84
C LEU A 170 13.22 -3.00 -3.46
N ASP A 171 12.83 -3.55 -4.60
CA ASP A 171 13.52 -4.63 -5.31
C ASP A 171 13.41 -4.41 -6.84
N ASN A 172 14.49 -3.95 -7.45
CA ASN A 172 14.57 -3.65 -8.88
C ASN A 172 14.48 -4.89 -9.77
N GLU A 173 14.85 -6.06 -9.23
CA GLU A 173 14.84 -7.32 -9.97
C GLU A 173 13.46 -8.00 -9.98
N LEU A 174 12.51 -7.47 -9.19
CA LEU A 174 11.19 -8.07 -8.98
C LEU A 174 11.28 -9.55 -8.54
N GLY A 175 12.26 -9.85 -7.66
CA GLY A 175 12.49 -11.15 -7.08
C GLY A 175 11.49 -11.53 -5.99
N THR A 176 10.72 -10.55 -5.48
CA THR A 176 9.65 -10.77 -4.51
C THR A 176 8.70 -11.89 -4.96
N ASP A 177 8.24 -12.74 -4.04
CA ASP A 177 7.34 -13.85 -4.35
C ASP A 177 6.07 -13.38 -5.07
N ALA A 178 5.67 -14.11 -6.09
CA ALA A 178 4.53 -13.75 -6.93
C ALA A 178 3.19 -13.70 -6.17
N SER A 179 3.06 -14.34 -5.01
CA SER A 179 1.85 -14.24 -4.18
C SER A 179 1.65 -12.81 -3.68
N VAL A 180 2.72 -12.17 -3.23
CA VAL A 180 2.71 -10.76 -2.79
C VAL A 180 2.41 -9.83 -3.96
N PHE A 181 3.10 -10.04 -5.10
CA PHE A 181 2.84 -9.26 -6.32
C PHE A 181 1.37 -9.34 -6.75
N ARG A 182 0.80 -10.54 -6.82
CA ARG A 182 -0.62 -10.76 -7.20
C ARG A 182 -1.57 -10.06 -6.25
N TYR A 183 -1.28 -10.16 -4.95
CA TYR A 183 -2.08 -9.49 -3.93
C TYR A 183 -2.03 -7.97 -4.09
N ASP A 184 -0.84 -7.39 -4.18
CA ASP A 184 -0.67 -5.95 -4.32
C ASP A 184 -1.24 -5.43 -5.64
N LEU A 185 -1.03 -6.14 -6.75
CA LEU A 185 -1.65 -5.79 -8.04
C LEU A 185 -3.18 -5.70 -7.91
N LYS A 186 -3.82 -6.68 -7.26
CA LYS A 186 -5.25 -6.64 -6.95
C LYS A 186 -5.61 -5.44 -6.09
N LYS A 187 -4.83 -5.14 -5.05
CA LYS A 187 -5.12 -4.00 -4.15
C LYS A 187 -5.01 -2.66 -4.85
N PHE A 188 -4.02 -2.48 -5.72
CA PHE A 188 -3.90 -1.29 -6.56
C PHE A 188 -5.00 -1.20 -7.63
N ALA A 189 -5.43 -2.33 -8.18
CA ALA A 189 -6.49 -2.35 -9.18
C ALA A 189 -7.87 -1.99 -8.60
N LEU A 190 -8.21 -2.52 -7.43
CA LEU A 190 -9.52 -2.34 -6.80
C LEU A 190 -9.58 -1.16 -5.83
N GLY A 191 -8.44 -0.76 -5.27
CA GLY A 191 -8.35 0.30 -4.27
C GLY A 191 -8.02 1.66 -4.86
N ARG A 192 -8.31 2.68 -4.07
CA ARG A 192 -7.86 4.05 -4.35
C ARG A 192 -6.77 4.44 -3.36
N ALA A 193 -5.74 5.05 -3.89
CA ALA A 193 -4.68 5.63 -3.06
C ALA A 193 -5.18 6.92 -2.41
N LEU A 194 -4.85 7.09 -1.13
CA LEU A 194 -5.24 8.26 -0.36
C LEU A 194 -4.14 8.70 0.59
N LEU A 195 -4.23 9.96 1.02
CA LEU A 195 -3.51 10.54 2.15
C LEU A 195 -4.50 11.07 3.17
N PRO A 196 -4.27 10.88 4.49
CA PRO A 196 -4.97 11.64 5.51
C PRO A 196 -4.72 13.14 5.34
N ALA A 197 -5.74 13.98 5.58
CA ALA A 197 -5.62 15.43 5.40
C ALA A 197 -4.50 16.09 6.23
N ASN A 198 -4.16 15.48 7.37
CA ASN A 198 -3.12 15.98 8.27
C ASN A 198 -1.83 15.15 8.23
N GLY A 199 -1.65 14.35 7.16
CA GLY A 199 -0.46 13.52 6.95
C GLY A 199 -0.62 12.10 7.48
N MET A 200 0.31 11.23 7.07
CA MET A 200 0.27 9.79 7.39
C MET A 200 0.39 9.48 8.89
N GLY A 201 1.00 10.38 9.67
CA GLY A 201 1.12 10.26 11.13
C GLY A 201 -0.22 10.21 11.87
N GLU A 202 -1.33 10.63 11.23
CA GLU A 202 -2.67 10.50 11.81
C GLU A 202 -3.11 9.04 11.95
N ILE A 203 -2.60 8.15 11.12
CA ILE A 203 -2.92 6.71 11.17
C ILE A 203 -2.48 6.09 12.51
N PRO A 204 -1.20 6.12 12.88
CA PRO A 204 -0.78 5.59 14.18
C PRO A 204 -1.38 6.36 15.37
N ARG A 205 -1.61 7.66 15.25
CA ARG A 205 -2.29 8.42 16.31
C ARG A 205 -3.71 7.95 16.53
N GLN A 206 -4.48 7.70 15.45
CA GLN A 206 -5.83 7.15 15.55
C GLN A 206 -5.83 5.77 16.21
N LEU A 207 -4.91 4.86 15.82
CA LEU A 207 -4.79 3.55 16.45
C LEU A 207 -4.42 3.63 17.93
N ALA A 208 -3.47 4.48 18.29
CA ALA A 208 -3.06 4.69 19.68
C ALA A 208 -4.21 5.26 20.55
N ALA A 209 -5.02 6.16 19.99
CA ALA A 209 -6.19 6.74 20.69
C ALA A 209 -7.28 5.71 21.02
N LEU A 210 -7.34 4.58 20.30
CA LEU A 210 -8.27 3.48 20.60
C LEU A 210 -7.80 2.57 21.74
N LEU A 211 -6.57 2.75 22.20
CA LEU A 211 -5.94 1.95 23.25
C LEU A 211 -5.93 2.73 24.59
N PRO A 212 -6.11 2.06 25.75
CA PRO A 212 -6.01 2.73 27.05
C PRO A 212 -4.65 3.39 27.25
N CYS A 213 -4.63 4.68 27.59
CA CYS A 213 -3.40 5.43 27.86
C CYS A 213 -2.57 4.80 29.00
N SER A 214 -3.22 4.16 29.99
CA SER A 214 -2.55 3.47 31.09
C SER A 214 -1.71 2.27 30.65
N ARG A 215 -1.95 1.76 29.45
CA ARG A 215 -1.23 0.62 28.84
C ARG A 215 -0.22 1.04 27.77
N GLN A 216 0.08 2.33 27.65
CA GLN A 216 1.04 2.87 26.70
C GLN A 216 2.14 3.62 27.46
N ARG A 217 3.38 3.30 27.15
CA ARG A 217 4.56 3.93 27.74
C ARG A 217 5.52 4.38 26.65
N TYR A 218 5.52 5.67 26.40
CA TYR A 218 6.45 6.34 25.49
C TYR A 218 7.71 6.80 26.23
N GLY A 219 8.79 7.11 25.51
CA GLY A 219 10.09 7.44 26.10
C GLY A 219 10.74 6.29 26.84
N SER A 220 10.26 5.05 26.63
CA SER A 220 10.68 3.85 27.37
C SER A 220 11.49 2.92 26.46
N ARG A 221 12.80 3.06 26.49
CA ARG A 221 13.71 2.22 25.70
C ARG A 221 13.89 0.86 26.37
N VAL A 222 13.61 -0.20 25.62
CA VAL A 222 13.93 -1.58 26.03
C VAL A 222 15.37 -1.88 25.60
N GLN A 223 16.16 -2.41 26.52
CA GLN A 223 17.55 -2.84 26.30
C GLN A 223 17.62 -4.33 26.02
#